data_5aeed87b0fe99d69313a4c711f98fcf2
#
_entry.id   5aeed87b0fe99d69313a4c711f98fcf2
#
_cell.length_a   1.000
_cell.length_b   1.000
_cell.length_c   1.000
_cell.angle_alpha   90.00
_cell.angle_beta   90.00
_cell.angle_gamma   90.00
#
_symmetry.space_group_name_H-M   'P 1'
#
loop_
_entity.id
_entity.type
_entity.pdbx_description
1 polymer ?
#
loop_
_entity_poly.entity_id
_entity_poly.type
_entity_poly.pdbx_seq_one_letter_code
_entity_poly.pdbx_strand_id
1 'polypeptide(L)'
;MEGSENNPVMFELMSELPWRAEKTTKEDWLKEYCYARYGVHDATIEKAWALLAQSIYNCPVGNTSRVLTRASSAVALRSTTSRYPAGRRCATITTPKIPDRQPFSLPSVADKYRGNNNYKYDLVDICRQALADQGRKQYWKTIADYQSFSRKEFDKDADRFLKMILLQDKLLATRPEFRLGHWIEEARNLGKTAAEKDLYEWNARVQITTWGNRVCADDGGLRDYGHKEWQGLLKDFYYKRWSTYMKALADQMAACTNIDYEALGSGKNAGKTSAELFQLALPSAPKIDWYALEEPWTLQKNPYSSKPEGNPADIAKEVIHFIK
;
A
#
# COMPACT_ATOMS: atom_id res chain seq x y z
N MET A 1 -9.53 4.02 18.45
CA MET A 1 -8.98 4.84 17.34
C MET A 1 -8.65 3.92 16.19
N GLU A 2 -9.23 4.16 15.03
CA GLU A 2 -8.93 3.36 13.83
C GLU A 2 -7.54 3.67 13.30
N GLY A 3 -6.77 2.64 12.92
CA GLY A 3 -5.45 2.79 12.29
C GLY A 3 -4.34 3.27 13.20
N SER A 4 -4.48 3.03 14.49
CA SER A 4 -3.49 3.47 15.49
C SER A 4 -2.23 2.63 15.52
N GLU A 5 -2.33 1.38 15.13
CA GLU A 5 -1.27 0.38 15.25
C GLU A 5 0.01 0.68 14.46
N ASN A 6 -0.05 1.61 13.53
CA ASN A 6 1.09 1.92 12.65
C ASN A 6 1.58 3.36 12.78
N ASN A 7 1.30 4.02 13.88
CA ASN A 7 1.70 5.41 14.07
C ASN A 7 2.11 5.70 15.53
N PRO A 8 3.13 4.99 16.05
CA PRO A 8 3.52 5.10 17.44
C PRO A 8 3.96 6.52 17.83
N VAL A 9 4.64 7.24 16.94
CA VAL A 9 5.11 8.60 17.21
C VAL A 9 3.96 9.57 17.47
N MET A 10 2.88 9.50 16.72
CA MET A 10 1.72 10.40 16.93
C MET A 10 0.94 10.02 18.18
N PHE A 11 0.83 8.73 18.51
CA PHE A 11 0.16 8.28 19.72
C PHE A 11 0.93 8.69 20.97
N GLU A 12 2.25 8.54 20.94
CA GLU A 12 3.09 8.97 22.04
C GLU A 12 2.99 10.48 22.25
N LEU A 13 3.11 11.25 21.17
CA LEU A 13 2.93 12.70 21.23
C LEU A 13 1.56 13.10 21.81
N MET A 14 0.47 12.51 21.32
CA MET A 14 -0.89 12.81 21.80
C MET A 14 -1.10 12.42 23.25
N SER A 15 -0.49 11.32 23.70
CA SER A 15 -0.62 10.84 25.10
C SER A 15 0.22 11.66 26.06
N GLU A 16 1.35 12.18 25.61
CA GLU A 16 2.32 12.89 26.45
C GLU A 16 2.02 14.39 26.58
N LEU A 17 1.59 15.04 25.49
CA LEU A 17 1.37 16.50 25.48
C LEU A 17 0.48 17.03 26.62
N PRO A 18 -0.62 16.38 27.02
CA PRO A 18 -1.46 16.84 28.13
C PRO A 18 -0.75 16.87 29.49
N TRP A 19 0.31 16.09 29.66
CA TRP A 19 1.06 15.95 30.92
C TRP A 19 2.32 16.82 30.98
N ARG A 20 2.71 17.44 29.86
CA ARG A 20 3.88 18.32 29.83
C ARG A 20 3.53 19.69 30.40
N ALA A 21 4.21 20.07 31.48
CA ALA A 21 4.08 21.40 32.11
C ALA A 21 4.80 22.48 31.30
N GLU A 22 5.88 22.13 30.60
CA GLU A 22 6.72 23.07 29.87
C GLU A 22 6.53 22.91 28.34
N LYS A 23 6.65 24.04 27.64
CA LYS A 23 6.63 24.04 26.17
C LYS A 23 7.91 23.40 25.64
N THR A 24 7.80 22.47 24.73
CA THR A 24 8.93 21.87 24.00
C THR A 24 8.81 22.16 22.50
N THR A 25 9.93 22.28 21.82
CA THR A 25 9.92 22.36 20.35
C THR A 25 9.67 20.97 19.77
N LYS A 26 9.18 20.93 18.54
CA LYS A 26 9.01 19.66 17.82
C LYS A 26 10.33 18.91 17.66
N GLU A 27 11.39 19.64 17.40
CA GLU A 27 12.75 19.13 17.21
C GLU A 27 13.29 18.50 18.50
N ASP A 28 13.12 19.16 19.64
CA ASP A 28 13.60 18.64 20.93
C ASP A 28 12.75 17.45 21.38
N TRP A 29 11.44 17.53 21.23
CA TRP A 29 10.56 16.39 21.52
C TRP A 29 10.94 15.15 20.68
N LEU A 30 11.28 15.30 19.40
CA LEU A 30 11.71 14.19 18.55
C LEU A 30 13.04 13.57 19.00
N LYS A 31 13.98 14.37 19.52
CA LYS A 31 15.22 13.83 20.12
C LYS A 31 14.93 13.01 21.37
N GLU A 32 14.06 13.50 22.23
CA GLU A 32 13.62 12.77 23.43
C GLU A 32 12.89 11.49 23.07
N TYR A 33 11.99 11.54 22.08
CA TYR A 33 11.31 10.37 21.52
C TYR A 33 12.31 9.32 21.02
N CYS A 34 13.32 9.73 20.24
CA CYS A 34 14.36 8.83 19.75
C CYS A 34 15.15 8.20 20.91
N TYR A 35 15.52 8.98 21.91
CA TYR A 35 16.22 8.47 23.08
C TYR A 35 15.37 7.47 23.88
N ALA A 36 14.12 7.81 24.18
CA ALA A 36 13.21 6.91 24.89
C ALA A 36 12.98 5.60 24.13
N ARG A 37 12.88 5.68 22.81
CA ARG A 37 12.56 4.54 21.95
C ARG A 37 13.73 3.62 21.67
N TYR A 38 14.94 4.17 21.53
CA TYR A 38 16.13 3.39 21.13
C TYR A 38 17.20 3.26 22.23
N GLY A 39 17.08 4.01 23.31
CA GLY A 39 17.97 3.98 24.46
C GLY A 39 19.28 4.75 24.29
N VAL A 40 19.47 5.44 23.17
CA VAL A 40 20.69 6.23 22.88
C VAL A 40 20.36 7.45 22.03
N HIS A 41 21.19 8.50 22.17
CA HIS A 41 21.22 9.59 21.22
C HIS A 41 22.01 9.20 19.98
N ASP A 42 21.38 9.27 18.81
CA ASP A 42 22.02 8.98 17.51
C ASP A 42 21.58 10.00 16.48
N ALA A 43 22.49 10.86 16.06
CA ALA A 43 22.23 11.95 15.12
C ALA A 43 21.66 11.45 13.78
N THR A 44 21.99 10.23 13.35
CA THR A 44 21.44 9.64 12.11
C THR A 44 19.96 9.32 12.27
N ILE A 45 19.58 8.73 13.40
CA ILE A 45 18.19 8.41 13.71
C ILE A 45 17.37 9.67 13.94
N GLU A 46 17.89 10.61 14.76
CA GLU A 46 17.23 11.91 15.03
C GLU A 46 16.97 12.69 13.74
N LYS A 47 17.96 12.72 12.84
CA LYS A 47 17.80 13.34 11.51
C LYS A 47 16.76 12.62 10.66
N ALA A 48 16.70 11.28 10.69
CA ALA A 48 15.69 10.52 9.97
C ALA A 48 14.27 10.85 10.46
N TRP A 49 14.05 10.92 11.77
CA TRP A 49 12.77 11.30 12.34
C TRP A 49 12.39 12.77 12.05
N ALA A 50 13.35 13.69 12.07
CA ALA A 50 13.11 15.08 11.68
C ALA A 50 12.66 15.18 10.20
N LEU A 51 13.23 14.38 9.30
CA LEU A 51 12.79 14.30 7.89
C LEU A 51 11.40 13.68 7.75
N LEU A 52 11.08 12.63 8.51
CA LEU A 52 9.74 12.05 8.53
C LEU A 52 8.70 13.06 9.03
N ALA A 53 9.02 13.83 10.07
CA ALA A 53 8.16 14.89 10.60
C ALA A 53 7.90 16.03 9.60
N GLN A 54 8.86 16.30 8.71
CA GLN A 54 8.72 17.31 7.65
C GLN A 54 8.03 16.78 6.39
N SER A 55 7.91 15.47 6.22
CA SER A 55 7.35 14.82 5.03
C SER A 55 6.05 14.07 5.34
N ILE A 56 6.14 12.82 5.77
CA ILE A 56 4.98 11.92 5.95
C ILE A 56 4.02 12.43 7.02
N TYR A 57 4.55 13.00 8.09
CA TYR A 57 3.75 13.55 9.20
C TYR A 57 3.36 15.02 9.01
N ASN A 58 3.82 15.67 7.94
CA ASN A 58 3.45 17.05 7.62
C ASN A 58 2.34 17.08 6.57
N CYS A 59 1.09 16.95 7.02
CA CYS A 59 -0.08 17.06 6.16
C CYS A 59 -0.80 18.38 6.41
N PRO A 60 -0.55 19.44 5.61
CA PRO A 60 -1.09 20.78 5.88
C PRO A 60 -2.59 20.93 5.58
N VAL A 61 -3.23 19.93 4.95
CA VAL A 61 -4.62 20.05 4.49
C VAL A 61 -5.49 18.99 5.16
N GLY A 62 -6.07 19.33 6.30
CA GLY A 62 -6.84 18.43 7.15
C GLY A 62 -8.15 17.88 6.59
N ASN A 63 -8.69 18.36 5.46
CA ASN A 63 -10.04 18.04 5.02
C ASN A 63 -10.17 17.07 3.83
N THR A 64 -9.07 16.66 3.21
CA THR A 64 -9.12 15.75 2.05
C THR A 64 -8.63 14.35 2.38
N SER A 65 -8.46 14.04 3.64
CA SER A 65 -7.39 13.16 4.08
C SER A 65 -7.80 11.78 4.57
N ARG A 66 -8.94 11.26 4.23
CA ARG A 66 -9.22 9.84 4.56
C ARG A 66 -8.32 8.83 3.84
N VAL A 67 -7.46 9.30 2.94
CA VAL A 67 -6.68 8.42 2.04
C VAL A 67 -5.18 8.69 2.06
N LEU A 68 -4.73 9.62 2.90
CA LEU A 68 -3.51 10.36 2.60
C LEU A 68 -2.21 9.74 2.97
N THR A 69 -2.17 8.98 4.02
CA THR A 69 -0.89 8.58 4.59
C THR A 69 -0.50 7.15 4.26
N ARG A 70 -1.44 6.37 3.73
CA ARG A 70 -1.22 4.98 3.39
C ARG A 70 -1.95 4.62 2.11
N ALA A 71 -1.45 5.13 1.01
CA ALA A 71 -1.82 4.53 -0.26
C ALA A 71 -1.05 3.23 -0.38
N SER A 72 -1.59 2.21 0.26
CA SER A 72 -1.23 0.87 -0.14
C SER A 72 -1.49 0.70 -1.62
N SER A 73 -0.72 -0.14 -2.25
CA SER A 73 -1.01 -0.64 -3.59
C SER A 73 -2.45 -1.15 -3.74
N ALA A 74 -3.10 -1.51 -2.63
CA ALA A 74 -4.50 -1.92 -2.56
C ALA A 74 -5.50 -0.77 -2.75
N VAL A 75 -5.22 0.42 -2.23
CA VAL A 75 -6.15 1.56 -2.24
C VAL A 75 -6.26 2.22 -3.62
N ALA A 76 -5.21 2.18 -4.43
CA ALA A 76 -5.22 2.80 -5.75
C ALA A 76 -6.27 2.19 -6.70
N LEU A 77 -6.59 0.89 -6.60
CA LEU A 77 -7.66 0.27 -7.38
C LEU A 77 -9.05 0.81 -7.05
N ARG A 78 -9.26 1.27 -5.82
CA ARG A 78 -10.55 1.84 -5.39
C ARG A 78 -10.91 3.12 -6.16
N SER A 79 -9.92 3.91 -6.52
CA SER A 79 -10.14 5.18 -7.25
C SER A 79 -10.48 4.97 -8.73
N THR A 80 -10.13 3.81 -9.30
CA THR A 80 -10.35 3.51 -10.71
C THR A 80 -11.59 2.65 -10.97
N THR A 81 -12.10 1.92 -9.98
CA THR A 81 -13.22 0.99 -10.13
C THR A 81 -14.50 1.44 -9.43
N SER A 82 -14.42 2.35 -8.46
CA SER A 82 -15.58 2.91 -7.78
C SER A 82 -16.17 4.04 -8.61
N ARG A 83 -17.47 3.99 -8.90
CA ARG A 83 -18.27 5.12 -9.38
C ARG A 83 -18.28 6.22 -8.31
N TYR A 84 -17.20 6.99 -8.20
CA TYR A 84 -17.36 8.33 -7.66
C TYR A 84 -18.09 9.17 -8.72
N PRO A 85 -19.13 9.93 -8.34
CA PRO A 85 -19.82 10.80 -9.30
C PRO A 85 -18.77 11.67 -10.00
N ALA A 86 -18.81 11.65 -11.31
CA ALA A 86 -18.02 12.48 -12.17
C ALA A 86 -18.09 13.93 -11.67
N GLY A 87 -16.97 14.48 -11.20
CA GLY A 87 -16.92 15.87 -10.74
C GLY A 87 -16.02 16.16 -9.53
N ARG A 88 -15.71 15.18 -8.69
CA ARG A 88 -14.64 15.39 -7.70
C ARG A 88 -13.33 14.85 -8.26
N ARG A 89 -12.57 15.74 -8.87
CA ARG A 89 -11.13 15.48 -9.07
C ARG A 89 -10.58 15.07 -7.71
N CYS A 90 -10.09 13.84 -7.61
CA CYS A 90 -9.19 13.49 -6.53
C CYS A 90 -8.12 14.58 -6.56
N ALA A 91 -8.15 15.49 -5.57
CA ALA A 91 -7.12 16.49 -5.50
C ALA A 91 -5.82 15.72 -5.55
N THR A 92 -5.00 16.02 -6.54
CA THR A 92 -3.65 15.48 -6.64
C THR A 92 -2.99 16.01 -5.38
N ILE A 93 -2.99 15.17 -4.33
CA ILE A 93 -2.22 15.49 -3.17
C ILE A 93 -0.80 15.39 -3.68
N THR A 94 -0.24 16.55 -3.93
CA THR A 94 1.20 16.68 -4.01
C THR A 94 1.70 16.15 -2.69
N THR A 95 2.05 14.86 -2.66
CA THR A 95 2.93 14.34 -1.62
C THR A 95 4.02 15.39 -1.48
N PRO A 96 4.28 15.92 -0.28
CA PRO A 96 5.43 16.79 -0.10
C PRO A 96 6.56 16.09 -0.82
N LYS A 97 7.25 16.78 -1.75
CA LYS A 97 8.37 16.18 -2.46
C LYS A 97 9.34 15.71 -1.38
N ILE A 98 9.27 14.43 -1.05
CA ILE A 98 10.36 13.81 -0.29
C ILE A 98 11.54 14.02 -1.21
N PRO A 99 12.56 14.80 -0.80
CA PRO A 99 13.72 15.03 -1.64
C PRO A 99 14.22 13.67 -2.10
N ASP A 100 14.37 13.47 -3.39
CA ASP A 100 14.64 12.17 -4.04
C ASP A 100 15.88 11.42 -3.51
N ARG A 101 16.55 11.92 -2.51
CA ARG A 101 17.85 11.38 -2.04
C ARG A 101 18.04 11.25 -0.53
N GLN A 102 17.08 11.54 0.37
CA GLN A 102 17.40 11.58 1.80
C GLN A 102 16.49 10.90 2.85
N PRO A 103 15.38 10.23 2.61
CA PRO A 103 14.56 9.70 3.71
C PRO A 103 15.06 8.40 4.33
N PHE A 104 16.11 7.76 3.80
CA PHE A 104 16.49 6.40 4.19
C PHE A 104 17.83 6.32 4.93
N SER A 105 18.06 7.19 5.91
CA SER A 105 19.20 7.03 6.80
C SER A 105 18.99 5.94 7.87
N LEU A 106 17.73 5.62 8.22
CA LEU A 106 17.46 4.52 9.16
C LEU A 106 18.09 3.19 8.72
N PRO A 107 17.90 2.69 7.49
CA PRO A 107 18.55 1.45 7.07
C PRO A 107 20.09 1.48 7.08
N SER A 108 20.71 2.65 7.04
CA SER A 108 22.17 2.74 7.09
C SER A 108 22.77 2.39 8.45
N VAL A 109 22.00 2.46 9.52
CA VAL A 109 22.40 2.07 10.87
C VAL A 109 21.79 0.75 11.34
N ALA A 110 21.16 -0.01 10.43
CA ALA A 110 20.43 -1.22 10.76
C ALA A 110 21.29 -2.28 11.46
N ASP A 111 22.55 -2.40 11.11
CA ASP A 111 23.46 -3.35 11.75
C ASP A 111 23.77 -2.97 13.21
N LYS A 112 23.87 -1.68 13.51
CA LYS A 112 24.09 -1.15 14.87
C LYS A 112 22.91 -1.47 15.81
N TYR A 113 21.69 -1.47 15.27
CA TYR A 113 20.44 -1.60 16.05
C TYR A 113 19.76 -2.97 15.88
N ARG A 114 20.45 -4.00 15.39
CA ARG A 114 19.89 -5.35 15.18
C ARG A 114 19.24 -5.96 16.44
N GLY A 115 19.69 -5.59 17.63
CA GLY A 115 19.15 -6.03 18.92
C GLY A 115 17.91 -5.24 19.38
N ASN A 116 17.70 -4.02 18.88
CA ASN A 116 16.65 -3.14 19.36
C ASN A 116 15.30 -3.45 18.68
N ASN A 117 14.30 -3.85 19.48
CA ASN A 117 13.01 -4.28 18.96
C ASN A 117 12.18 -3.14 18.37
N ASN A 118 12.19 -1.95 19.00
CA ASN A 118 11.52 -0.77 18.51
C ASN A 118 12.10 -0.30 17.19
N TYR A 119 13.44 -0.32 17.07
CA TYR A 119 14.11 0.00 15.82
C TYR A 119 13.71 -0.94 14.67
N LYS A 120 13.63 -2.25 14.95
CA LYS A 120 13.16 -3.23 13.93
C LYS A 120 11.75 -2.95 13.46
N TYR A 121 10.86 -2.58 14.38
CA TYR A 121 9.49 -2.20 14.03
C TYR A 121 9.47 -0.96 13.12
N ASP A 122 10.13 0.12 13.54
CA ASP A 122 10.15 1.38 12.81
C ASP A 122 10.83 1.24 11.45
N LEU A 123 11.90 0.45 11.37
CA LEU A 123 12.57 0.14 10.10
C LEU A 123 11.61 -0.50 9.10
N VAL A 124 10.83 -1.49 9.53
CA VAL A 124 9.84 -2.16 8.67
C VAL A 124 8.72 -1.20 8.27
N ASP A 125 8.17 -0.45 9.22
CA ASP A 125 7.08 0.49 8.96
C ASP A 125 7.48 1.61 7.97
N ILE A 126 8.68 2.16 8.14
CA ILE A 126 9.21 3.20 7.25
C ILE A 126 9.55 2.63 5.86
N CYS A 127 10.15 1.45 5.78
CA CYS A 127 10.43 0.81 4.49
C CYS A 127 9.14 0.42 3.76
N ARG A 128 8.11 -0.03 4.47
CA ARG A 128 6.78 -0.27 3.93
C ARG A 128 6.19 1.00 3.32
N GLN A 129 6.24 2.13 4.04
CA GLN A 129 5.76 3.41 3.52
C GLN A 129 6.52 3.83 2.25
N ALA A 130 7.82 3.62 2.22
CA ALA A 130 8.64 3.91 1.06
C ALA A 130 8.27 3.08 -0.17
N LEU A 131 8.04 1.77 0.03
CA LEU A 131 7.54 0.90 -1.03
C LEU A 131 6.17 1.35 -1.54
N ALA A 132 5.25 1.73 -0.64
CA ALA A 132 3.93 2.22 -1.01
C ALA A 132 4.01 3.52 -1.85
N ASP A 133 4.89 4.44 -1.50
CA ASP A 133 5.10 5.69 -2.24
C ASP A 133 5.71 5.44 -3.63
N GLN A 134 6.68 4.55 -3.73
CA GLN A 134 7.25 4.16 -5.02
C GLN A 134 6.26 3.31 -5.84
N GLY A 135 5.49 2.43 -5.20
CA GLY A 135 4.43 1.66 -5.83
C GLY A 135 3.38 2.55 -6.51
N ARG A 136 3.02 3.67 -5.87
CA ARG A 136 2.12 4.67 -6.47
C ARG A 136 2.73 5.32 -7.72
N LYS A 137 4.01 5.71 -7.67
CA LYS A 137 4.71 6.28 -8.83
C LYS A 137 4.80 5.24 -9.96
N GLN A 138 5.13 3.99 -9.61
CA GLN A 138 5.23 2.88 -10.55
C GLN A 138 3.87 2.57 -11.21
N TYR A 139 2.79 2.57 -10.43
CA TYR A 139 1.42 2.41 -10.94
C TYR A 139 1.08 3.47 -11.98
N TRP A 140 1.29 4.76 -11.66
CA TRP A 140 0.98 5.84 -12.61
C TRP A 140 1.84 5.78 -13.87
N LYS A 141 3.10 5.35 -13.75
CA LYS A 141 3.95 5.10 -14.92
C LYS A 141 3.39 3.98 -15.78
N THR A 142 3.02 2.85 -15.17
CA THR A 142 2.38 1.72 -15.87
C THR A 142 1.09 2.15 -16.60
N ILE A 143 0.27 2.99 -15.95
CA ILE A 143 -0.94 3.52 -16.60
C ILE A 143 -0.61 4.47 -17.75
N ALA A 144 0.43 5.29 -17.63
CA ALA A 144 0.87 6.14 -18.73
C ALA A 144 1.38 5.33 -19.94
N ASP A 145 2.09 4.23 -19.69
CA ASP A 145 2.53 3.30 -20.75
C ASP A 145 1.34 2.62 -21.43
N TYR A 146 0.33 2.22 -20.65
CA TYR A 146 -0.94 1.72 -21.19
C TYR A 146 -1.63 2.77 -22.06
N GLN A 147 -1.75 4.00 -21.58
CA GLN A 147 -2.42 5.09 -22.29
C GLN A 147 -1.69 5.51 -23.57
N SER A 148 -0.36 5.40 -23.59
CA SER A 148 0.47 5.67 -24.79
C SER A 148 0.60 4.49 -25.73
N PHE A 149 -0.07 3.37 -25.46
CA PHE A 149 0.02 2.12 -26.21
C PHE A 149 1.44 1.54 -26.29
N SER A 150 2.25 1.76 -25.27
CA SER A 150 3.65 1.32 -25.17
C SER A 150 3.71 -0.08 -24.53
N ARG A 151 3.33 -1.13 -25.26
CA ARG A 151 3.16 -2.48 -24.73
C ARG A 151 4.39 -3.02 -24.01
N LYS A 152 5.56 -2.90 -24.56
CA LYS A 152 6.81 -3.39 -23.98
C LYS A 152 7.13 -2.74 -22.63
N GLU A 153 6.97 -1.41 -22.55
CA GLU A 153 7.21 -0.67 -21.32
C GLU A 153 6.12 -0.98 -20.29
N PHE A 154 4.87 -1.10 -20.72
CA PHE A 154 3.77 -1.52 -19.86
C PHE A 154 4.05 -2.88 -19.19
N ASP A 155 4.44 -3.91 -19.96
CA ASP A 155 4.71 -5.24 -19.42
C ASP A 155 5.84 -5.20 -18.38
N LYS A 156 6.93 -4.46 -18.67
CA LYS A 156 8.05 -4.26 -17.76
C LYS A 156 7.64 -3.55 -16.47
N ASP A 157 6.86 -2.48 -16.59
CA ASP A 157 6.50 -1.64 -15.46
C ASP A 157 5.38 -2.27 -14.61
N ALA A 158 4.47 -3.03 -15.22
CA ALA A 158 3.50 -3.86 -14.51
C ALA A 158 4.18 -4.97 -13.70
N ASP A 159 5.15 -5.69 -14.29
CA ASP A 159 5.94 -6.70 -13.58
C ASP A 159 6.71 -6.08 -12.39
N ARG A 160 7.34 -4.92 -12.57
CA ARG A 160 8.01 -4.21 -11.50
C ARG A 160 7.04 -3.84 -10.38
N PHE A 161 5.86 -3.33 -10.70
CA PHE A 161 4.82 -3.01 -9.72
C PHE A 161 4.38 -4.24 -8.92
N LEU A 162 4.13 -5.37 -9.59
CA LEU A 162 3.75 -6.61 -8.94
C LEU A 162 4.86 -7.17 -8.03
N LYS A 163 6.12 -7.06 -8.44
CA LYS A 163 7.27 -7.42 -7.61
C LYS A 163 7.38 -6.56 -6.34
N MET A 164 6.97 -5.28 -6.39
CA MET A 164 6.93 -4.42 -5.20
C MET A 164 5.95 -4.94 -4.15
N ILE A 165 4.79 -5.44 -4.57
CA ILE A 165 3.80 -6.04 -3.65
C ILE A 165 4.39 -7.26 -2.94
N LEU A 166 5.07 -8.14 -3.68
CA LEU A 166 5.71 -9.33 -3.11
C LEU A 166 6.90 -8.98 -2.20
N LEU A 167 7.66 -7.95 -2.53
CA LEU A 167 8.75 -7.46 -1.69
C LEU A 167 8.22 -6.85 -0.40
N GLN A 168 7.09 -6.14 -0.46
CA GLN A 168 6.42 -5.62 0.74
C GLN A 168 5.89 -6.76 1.61
N ASP A 169 5.30 -7.80 1.04
CA ASP A 169 4.89 -9.00 1.77
C ASP A 169 6.07 -9.65 2.51
N LYS A 170 7.20 -9.81 1.82
CA LYS A 170 8.45 -10.33 2.39
C LYS A 170 8.99 -9.45 3.51
N LEU A 171 8.95 -8.13 3.37
CA LEU A 171 9.36 -7.20 4.42
C LEU A 171 8.49 -7.35 5.68
N LEU A 172 7.19 -7.37 5.50
CA LEU A 172 6.21 -7.47 6.60
C LEU A 172 6.26 -8.84 7.29
N ALA A 173 6.73 -9.90 6.61
CA ALA A 173 6.96 -11.21 7.22
C ALA A 173 7.94 -11.18 8.40
N THR A 174 8.83 -10.19 8.44
CA THR A 174 9.88 -10.08 9.44
C THR A 174 9.40 -9.60 10.82
N ARG A 175 8.13 -9.17 10.94
CA ARG A 175 7.57 -8.64 12.18
C ARG A 175 6.22 -9.28 12.50
N PRO A 176 5.99 -9.72 13.77
CA PRO A 176 4.75 -10.37 14.15
C PRO A 176 3.54 -9.43 14.00
N GLU A 177 3.71 -8.13 14.24
CA GLU A 177 2.64 -7.13 14.20
C GLU A 177 2.03 -6.97 12.80
N PHE A 178 2.76 -7.34 11.76
CA PHE A 178 2.34 -7.20 10.36
C PHE A 178 2.00 -8.52 9.68
N ARG A 179 1.70 -9.57 10.45
CA ARG A 179 1.37 -10.89 9.90
C ARG A 179 -0.12 -11.17 9.98
N LEU A 180 -0.68 -11.61 8.86
CA LEU A 180 -2.08 -12.04 8.77
C LEU A 180 -2.40 -13.19 9.73
N GLY A 181 -1.42 -14.09 9.94
CA GLY A 181 -1.58 -15.25 10.82
C GLY A 181 -1.97 -14.88 12.24
N HIS A 182 -1.45 -13.77 12.76
CA HIS A 182 -1.82 -13.28 14.09
C HIS A 182 -3.32 -12.96 14.17
N TRP A 183 -3.85 -12.21 13.21
CA TRP A 183 -5.27 -11.86 13.13
C TRP A 183 -6.19 -13.08 12.96
N ILE A 184 -5.81 -14.00 12.07
CA ILE A 184 -6.61 -15.20 11.80
C ILE A 184 -6.62 -16.16 12.98
N GLU A 185 -5.47 -16.43 13.59
CA GLU A 185 -5.37 -17.35 14.71
C GLU A 185 -6.06 -16.81 15.97
N GLU A 186 -5.98 -15.52 16.25
CA GLU A 186 -6.71 -14.91 17.35
C GLU A 186 -8.22 -15.06 17.16
N ALA A 187 -8.73 -14.80 15.96
CA ALA A 187 -10.15 -14.99 15.68
C ALA A 187 -10.57 -16.45 15.86
N ARG A 188 -9.79 -17.41 15.37
CA ARG A 188 -10.07 -18.86 15.56
C ARG A 188 -10.06 -19.25 17.04
N ASN A 189 -9.15 -18.72 17.83
CA ASN A 189 -9.01 -19.04 19.24
C ASN A 189 -10.20 -18.58 20.10
N LEU A 190 -11.02 -17.66 19.62
CA LEU A 190 -12.29 -17.29 20.27
C LEU A 190 -13.36 -18.39 20.16
N GLY A 191 -13.28 -19.23 19.12
CA GLY A 191 -14.23 -20.33 18.88
C GLY A 191 -13.95 -21.54 19.79
N LYS A 192 -15.02 -22.13 20.36
CA LYS A 192 -14.97 -23.35 21.18
C LYS A 192 -15.16 -24.61 20.34
N THR A 193 -16.03 -24.54 19.33
CA THR A 193 -16.33 -25.63 18.40
C THR A 193 -15.63 -25.42 17.05
N ALA A 194 -15.54 -26.47 16.24
CA ALA A 194 -15.00 -26.34 14.88
C ALA A 194 -15.82 -25.37 14.03
N ALA A 195 -17.14 -25.40 14.16
CA ALA A 195 -18.04 -24.50 13.42
C ALA A 195 -17.84 -23.03 13.82
N GLU A 196 -17.67 -22.75 15.11
CA GLU A 196 -17.37 -21.39 15.59
C GLU A 196 -16.00 -20.91 15.10
N LYS A 197 -14.97 -21.75 15.13
CA LYS A 197 -13.64 -21.42 14.59
C LYS A 197 -13.70 -21.08 13.11
N ASP A 198 -14.44 -21.85 12.34
CA ASP A 198 -14.65 -21.62 10.92
C ASP A 198 -15.40 -20.31 10.65
N LEU A 199 -16.43 -20.02 11.44
CA LEU A 199 -17.21 -18.79 11.35
C LEU A 199 -16.38 -17.56 11.70
N TYR A 200 -15.58 -17.63 12.75
CA TYR A 200 -14.76 -16.50 13.19
C TYR A 200 -13.58 -16.24 12.24
N GLU A 201 -12.96 -17.28 11.69
CA GLU A 201 -11.97 -17.11 10.63
C GLU A 201 -12.58 -16.46 9.39
N TRP A 202 -13.72 -16.95 8.91
CA TRP A 202 -14.43 -16.34 7.78
C TRP A 202 -14.72 -14.86 8.05
N ASN A 203 -15.27 -14.52 9.20
CA ASN A 203 -15.57 -13.14 9.59
C ASN A 203 -14.30 -12.28 9.64
N ALA A 204 -13.21 -12.80 10.21
CA ALA A 204 -11.93 -12.10 10.26
C ALA A 204 -11.36 -11.78 8.85
N ARG A 205 -11.48 -12.72 7.91
CA ARG A 205 -11.08 -12.52 6.51
C ARG A 205 -11.97 -11.49 5.80
N VAL A 206 -13.26 -11.57 6.00
CA VAL A 206 -14.25 -10.63 5.43
C VAL A 206 -13.99 -9.20 5.91
N GLN A 207 -13.78 -8.98 7.20
CA GLN A 207 -13.58 -7.64 7.79
C GLN A 207 -12.39 -6.88 7.21
N ILE A 208 -11.36 -7.57 6.75
CA ILE A 208 -10.15 -6.93 6.22
C ILE A 208 -10.12 -6.87 4.68
N THR A 209 -11.16 -7.38 4.00
CA THR A 209 -11.23 -7.46 2.54
C THR A 209 -12.56 -6.95 1.98
N THR A 210 -13.54 -7.83 1.78
CA THR A 210 -14.84 -7.49 1.18
C THR A 210 -15.77 -6.73 2.12
N TRP A 211 -15.50 -6.76 3.41
CA TRP A 211 -16.31 -6.21 4.52
C TRP A 211 -17.69 -6.88 4.70
N GLY A 212 -18.17 -7.62 3.74
CA GLY A 212 -19.46 -8.29 3.77
C GLY A 212 -19.78 -8.96 2.44
N ASN A 213 -21.05 -9.04 2.13
CA ASN A 213 -21.54 -9.55 0.86
C ASN A 213 -21.27 -8.57 -0.30
N ARG A 214 -21.64 -8.95 -1.52
CA ARG A 214 -21.47 -8.15 -2.73
C ARG A 214 -22.02 -6.73 -2.59
N VAL A 215 -23.19 -6.57 -2.01
CA VAL A 215 -23.81 -5.24 -1.83
C VAL A 215 -22.95 -4.35 -0.93
N CYS A 216 -22.46 -4.90 0.19
CA CYS A 216 -21.56 -4.15 1.07
C CYS A 216 -20.24 -3.78 0.39
N ALA A 217 -19.63 -4.73 -0.33
CA ALA A 217 -18.35 -4.55 -0.97
C ALA A 217 -18.40 -3.55 -2.14
N ASP A 218 -19.36 -3.73 -3.05
CA ASP A 218 -19.42 -3.00 -4.32
C ASP A 218 -20.29 -1.72 -4.20
N ASP A 219 -21.55 -1.84 -3.82
CA ASP A 219 -22.49 -0.71 -3.76
C ASP A 219 -22.28 0.14 -2.50
N GLY A 220 -22.02 -0.50 -1.36
CA GLY A 220 -21.74 0.19 -0.10
C GLY A 220 -20.35 0.83 -0.04
N GLY A 221 -19.46 0.48 -0.95
CA GLY A 221 -18.09 1.00 -1.02
C GLY A 221 -17.24 0.66 0.20
N LEU A 222 -17.53 -0.44 0.89
CA LEU A 222 -16.86 -0.86 2.13
C LEU A 222 -15.68 -1.82 1.90
N ARG A 223 -15.46 -2.24 0.65
CA ARG A 223 -14.28 -3.03 0.28
C ARG A 223 -13.01 -2.36 0.79
N ASP A 224 -12.11 -3.15 1.41
CA ASP A 224 -10.84 -2.69 2.00
C ASP A 224 -11.00 -1.61 3.10
N TYR A 225 -12.14 -1.55 3.77
CA TYR A 225 -12.38 -0.53 4.80
C TYR A 225 -11.32 -0.57 5.91
N GLY A 226 -10.82 -1.76 6.28
CA GLY A 226 -9.77 -1.94 7.27
C GLY A 226 -8.38 -1.46 6.83
N HIS A 227 -8.16 -1.24 5.53
CA HIS A 227 -6.89 -0.79 4.94
C HIS A 227 -5.65 -1.53 5.47
N LYS A 228 -5.73 -2.85 5.62
CA LYS A 228 -4.63 -3.63 6.18
C LYS A 228 -3.59 -3.99 5.14
N GLU A 229 -2.34 -3.77 5.49
CA GLU A 229 -1.17 -4.19 4.73
C GLU A 229 -0.40 -5.20 5.57
N TRP A 230 -0.75 -6.47 5.44
CA TRP A 230 -0.14 -7.55 6.19
C TRP A 230 0.48 -8.60 5.28
N GLN A 231 1.56 -9.20 5.76
CA GLN A 231 2.14 -10.38 5.14
C GLN A 231 1.09 -11.49 5.01
N GLY A 232 1.05 -12.16 3.88
CA GLY A 232 0.02 -13.13 3.51
C GLY A 232 -1.16 -12.47 2.80
N LEU A 233 -1.74 -11.40 3.34
CA LEU A 233 -2.79 -10.64 2.69
C LEU A 233 -2.31 -9.98 1.40
N LEU A 234 -1.11 -9.40 1.40
CA LEU A 234 -0.52 -8.79 0.21
C LEU A 234 -0.27 -9.83 -0.88
N LYS A 235 0.34 -10.96 -0.54
CA LYS A 235 0.71 -12.01 -1.49
C LYS A 235 -0.51 -12.73 -2.04
N ASP A 236 -1.44 -13.17 -1.17
CA ASP A 236 -2.49 -14.12 -1.55
C ASP A 236 -3.80 -13.44 -1.98
N PHE A 237 -4.02 -12.19 -1.57
CA PHE A 237 -5.23 -11.43 -1.91
C PHE A 237 -4.91 -10.26 -2.86
N TYR A 238 -4.11 -9.30 -2.44
CA TYR A 238 -3.87 -8.08 -3.22
C TYR A 238 -3.02 -8.32 -4.47
N TYR A 239 -2.02 -9.18 -4.42
CA TYR A 239 -1.26 -9.54 -5.61
C TYR A 239 -2.16 -10.17 -6.70
N LYS A 240 -3.11 -11.04 -6.31
CA LYS A 240 -4.07 -11.63 -7.25
C LYS A 240 -4.96 -10.55 -7.88
N ARG A 241 -5.47 -9.61 -7.08
CA ARG A 241 -6.26 -8.48 -7.57
C ARG A 241 -5.48 -7.67 -8.63
N TRP A 242 -4.28 -7.25 -8.28
CA TRP A 242 -3.45 -6.43 -9.14
C TRP A 242 -2.96 -7.14 -10.39
N SER A 243 -2.54 -8.40 -10.28
CA SER A 243 -2.13 -9.19 -11.44
C SER A 243 -3.29 -9.41 -12.41
N THR A 244 -4.51 -9.63 -11.90
CA THR A 244 -5.72 -9.72 -12.74
C THR A 244 -6.00 -8.40 -13.46
N TYR A 245 -5.87 -7.27 -12.77
CA TYR A 245 -6.06 -5.96 -13.38
C TYR A 245 -5.02 -5.65 -14.45
N MET A 246 -3.74 -5.85 -14.17
CA MET A 246 -2.66 -5.64 -15.14
C MET A 246 -2.81 -6.55 -16.36
N LYS A 247 -3.20 -7.82 -16.13
CA LYS A 247 -3.52 -8.75 -17.24
C LYS A 247 -4.69 -8.24 -18.09
N ALA A 248 -5.75 -7.75 -17.48
CA ALA A 248 -6.90 -7.24 -18.23
C ALA A 248 -6.53 -6.02 -19.09
N LEU A 249 -5.66 -5.13 -18.59
CA LEU A 249 -5.12 -4.02 -19.39
C LEU A 249 -4.25 -4.54 -20.55
N ALA A 250 -3.38 -5.51 -20.28
CA ALA A 250 -2.57 -6.16 -21.30
C ALA A 250 -3.40 -6.82 -22.42
N ASP A 251 -4.50 -7.50 -22.03
CA ASP A 251 -5.42 -8.13 -22.96
C ASP A 251 -6.15 -7.08 -23.82
N GLN A 252 -6.54 -5.94 -23.24
CA GLN A 252 -7.11 -4.82 -24.01
C GLN A 252 -6.10 -4.25 -25.01
N MET A 253 -4.84 -4.07 -24.62
CA MET A 253 -3.80 -3.65 -25.56
C MET A 253 -3.63 -4.66 -26.70
N ALA A 254 -3.61 -5.96 -26.40
CA ALA A 254 -3.51 -7.00 -27.40
C ALA A 254 -4.71 -6.99 -28.37
N ALA A 255 -5.92 -6.83 -27.87
CA ALA A 255 -7.12 -6.72 -28.70
C ALA A 255 -7.06 -5.50 -29.64
N CYS A 256 -6.48 -4.39 -29.20
CA CYS A 256 -6.35 -3.20 -30.00
C CYS A 256 -5.25 -3.28 -31.07
N THR A 257 -4.32 -4.24 -31.03
CA THR A 257 -3.31 -4.43 -32.10
C THR A 257 -3.91 -4.81 -33.45
N ASN A 258 -5.11 -5.41 -33.44
CA ASN A 258 -5.79 -5.86 -34.66
C ASN A 258 -6.74 -4.79 -35.25
N ILE A 259 -6.75 -3.58 -34.69
CA ILE A 259 -7.56 -2.47 -35.19
C ILE A 259 -6.85 -1.85 -36.39
N ASP A 260 -7.61 -1.59 -37.45
CA ASP A 260 -7.14 -0.82 -38.58
C ASP A 260 -7.03 0.67 -38.20
N TYR A 261 -5.84 1.04 -37.71
CA TYR A 261 -5.55 2.39 -37.27
C TYR A 261 -5.47 3.38 -38.44
N GLU A 262 -5.23 2.94 -39.68
CA GLU A 262 -5.24 3.78 -40.86
C GLU A 262 -6.67 4.19 -41.17
N ALA A 263 -7.60 3.24 -41.21
CA ALA A 263 -9.03 3.54 -41.38
C ALA A 263 -9.57 4.36 -40.20
N LEU A 264 -9.20 4.03 -38.95
CA LEU A 264 -9.63 4.78 -37.75
C LEU A 264 -9.09 6.21 -37.75
N GLY A 265 -7.85 6.43 -38.23
CA GLY A 265 -7.16 7.71 -38.31
C GLY A 265 -7.61 8.60 -39.48
N SER A 266 -8.60 8.17 -40.27
CA SER A 266 -9.12 8.92 -41.39
C SER A 266 -10.28 9.88 -41.03
N GLY A 267 -10.68 10.73 -41.94
CA GLY A 267 -11.82 11.63 -41.77
C GLY A 267 -11.68 12.55 -40.55
N LYS A 268 -12.64 12.52 -39.63
CA LYS A 268 -12.65 13.36 -38.42
C LYS A 268 -11.48 13.09 -37.45
N ASN A 269 -10.79 12.00 -37.63
CA ASN A 269 -9.65 11.59 -36.77
C ASN A 269 -8.30 11.84 -37.45
N ALA A 270 -8.28 12.45 -38.63
CA ALA A 270 -7.05 12.77 -39.34
C ALA A 270 -6.12 13.63 -38.49
N GLY A 271 -4.83 13.27 -38.48
CA GLY A 271 -3.80 13.94 -37.69
C GLY A 271 -3.67 13.52 -36.23
N LYS A 272 -4.49 12.57 -35.76
CA LYS A 272 -4.33 12.00 -34.42
C LYS A 272 -3.12 11.07 -34.37
N THR A 273 -2.44 11.09 -33.23
CA THR A 273 -1.35 10.16 -32.91
C THR A 273 -1.87 8.73 -32.69
N SER A 274 -0.98 7.73 -32.80
CA SER A 274 -1.33 6.33 -32.49
C SER A 274 -1.89 6.17 -31.06
N ALA A 275 -1.37 6.92 -30.09
CA ALA A 275 -1.88 6.90 -28.72
C ALA A 275 -3.32 7.46 -28.61
N GLU A 276 -3.62 8.56 -29.32
CA GLU A 276 -4.96 9.12 -29.38
C GLU A 276 -5.94 8.18 -30.09
N LEU A 277 -5.53 7.54 -31.16
CA LEU A 277 -6.35 6.53 -31.85
C LEU A 277 -6.57 5.29 -30.97
N PHE A 278 -5.56 4.87 -30.24
CA PHE A 278 -5.69 3.80 -29.26
C PHE A 278 -6.73 4.16 -28.17
N GLN A 279 -6.68 5.38 -27.64
CA GLN A 279 -7.66 5.86 -26.66
C GLN A 279 -9.10 5.86 -27.21
N LEU A 280 -9.29 6.13 -28.50
CA LEU A 280 -10.58 6.05 -29.18
C LEU A 280 -11.04 4.60 -29.38
N ALA A 281 -10.09 3.71 -29.62
CA ALA A 281 -10.34 2.29 -29.87
C ALA A 281 -10.60 1.51 -28.58
N LEU A 282 -10.10 2.03 -27.43
CA LEU A 282 -10.26 1.36 -26.14
C LEU A 282 -11.76 1.14 -25.84
N PRO A 283 -12.15 -0.11 -25.61
CA PRO A 283 -13.41 -0.36 -24.92
C PRO A 283 -13.34 0.32 -23.54
N SER A 284 -14.48 0.59 -22.94
CA SER A 284 -14.56 1.06 -21.54
C SER A 284 -13.59 0.29 -20.63
N ALA A 285 -13.25 0.86 -19.46
CA ALA A 285 -12.39 0.21 -18.46
C ALA A 285 -12.67 -1.30 -18.30
N PRO A 286 -11.64 -2.12 -18.03
CA PRO A 286 -11.82 -3.57 -17.91
C PRO A 286 -12.97 -3.90 -16.94
N LYS A 287 -13.93 -4.68 -17.40
CA LYS A 287 -15.04 -5.14 -16.56
C LYS A 287 -14.61 -6.38 -15.81
N ILE A 288 -14.18 -6.21 -14.56
CA ILE A 288 -13.78 -7.31 -13.68
C ILE A 288 -14.83 -7.41 -12.57
N ASP A 289 -15.36 -8.62 -12.37
CA ASP A 289 -16.18 -8.92 -11.20
C ASP A 289 -15.27 -9.12 -10.00
N TRP A 290 -15.00 -8.01 -9.31
CA TRP A 290 -14.09 -8.00 -8.16
C TRP A 290 -14.58 -8.87 -7.02
N TYR A 291 -15.88 -8.89 -6.76
CA TYR A 291 -16.42 -9.71 -5.68
C TYR A 291 -16.25 -11.19 -5.97
N ALA A 292 -16.58 -11.65 -7.18
CA ALA A 292 -16.38 -13.04 -7.57
C ALA A 292 -14.89 -13.46 -7.58
N LEU A 293 -13.98 -12.53 -7.84
CA LEU A 293 -12.53 -12.79 -7.73
C LEU A 293 -12.06 -12.97 -6.29
N GLU A 294 -12.66 -12.24 -5.36
CA GLU A 294 -12.17 -12.05 -3.98
C GLU A 294 -12.87 -12.92 -2.95
N GLU A 295 -14.18 -13.15 -3.10
CA GLU A 295 -14.97 -13.98 -2.20
C GLU A 295 -14.35 -15.36 -1.92
N PRO A 296 -13.84 -16.09 -2.93
CA PRO A 296 -13.22 -17.42 -2.70
C PRO A 296 -12.07 -17.37 -1.68
N TRP A 297 -11.33 -16.26 -1.58
CA TRP A 297 -10.27 -16.13 -0.59
C TRP A 297 -10.85 -16.03 0.84
N THR A 298 -12.00 -15.40 1.02
CA THR A 298 -12.64 -15.30 2.33
C THR A 298 -13.15 -16.65 2.87
N LEU A 299 -13.41 -17.58 1.97
CA LEU A 299 -13.89 -18.95 2.28
C LEU A 299 -12.75 -19.95 2.49
N GLN A 300 -11.50 -19.56 2.24
CA GLN A 300 -10.34 -20.43 2.46
C GLN A 300 -10.10 -20.66 3.97
N LYS A 301 -9.50 -21.82 4.25
CA LYS A 301 -9.12 -22.24 5.62
C LYS A 301 -7.62 -22.56 5.72
N ASN A 302 -6.84 -22.03 4.79
CA ASN A 302 -5.40 -22.21 4.80
C ASN A 302 -4.77 -21.49 6.00
N PRO A 303 -3.86 -22.16 6.74
CA PRO A 303 -3.21 -21.55 7.89
C PRO A 303 -2.21 -20.47 7.44
N TYR A 304 -2.10 -19.45 8.25
CA TYR A 304 -1.07 -18.43 8.15
C TYR A 304 -0.20 -18.45 9.40
N SER A 305 1.12 -18.45 9.22
CA SER A 305 2.03 -18.39 10.36
C SER A 305 1.98 -17.02 11.03
N SER A 306 1.91 -16.99 12.35
CA SER A 306 2.09 -15.77 13.18
C SER A 306 3.55 -15.50 13.52
N LYS A 307 4.47 -16.48 13.28
CA LYS A 307 5.88 -16.37 13.64
C LYS A 307 6.65 -15.53 12.60
N PRO A 308 7.46 -14.55 13.04
CA PRO A 308 8.30 -13.77 12.14
C PRO A 308 9.26 -14.63 11.31
N GLU A 309 9.52 -14.21 10.08
CA GLU A 309 10.43 -14.88 9.15
C GLU A 309 11.42 -13.88 8.55
N GLY A 310 12.71 -14.19 8.60
CA GLY A 310 13.77 -13.35 8.07
C GLY A 310 14.23 -12.25 9.03
N ASN A 311 15.17 -11.44 8.56
CA ASN A 311 15.74 -10.32 9.33
C ASN A 311 15.27 -8.98 8.75
N PRO A 312 14.68 -8.09 9.55
CA PRO A 312 14.23 -6.77 9.09
C PRO A 312 15.32 -5.96 8.40
N ALA A 313 16.54 -5.98 8.93
CA ALA A 313 17.64 -5.18 8.37
C ALA A 313 18.06 -5.65 6.98
N ASP A 314 18.08 -6.97 6.76
CA ASP A 314 18.49 -7.53 5.48
C ASP A 314 17.42 -7.27 4.40
N ILE A 315 16.15 -7.43 4.73
CA ILE A 315 15.05 -7.14 3.79
C ILE A 315 14.93 -5.64 3.54
N ALA A 316 15.16 -4.78 4.54
CA ALA A 316 15.19 -3.34 4.33
C ALA A 316 16.29 -2.92 3.34
N LYS A 317 17.48 -3.55 3.37
CA LYS A 317 18.53 -3.32 2.36
C LYS A 317 18.08 -3.72 0.96
N GLU A 318 17.37 -4.86 0.83
CA GLU A 318 16.78 -5.30 -0.43
C GLU A 318 15.75 -4.28 -0.96
N VAL A 319 14.87 -3.79 -0.08
CA VAL A 319 13.90 -2.73 -0.42
C VAL A 319 14.60 -1.48 -0.95
N ILE A 320 15.62 -0.99 -0.25
CA ILE A 320 16.37 0.20 -0.66
C ILE A 320 17.05 -0.01 -2.03
N HIS A 321 17.61 -1.19 -2.25
CA HIS A 321 18.22 -1.53 -3.55
C HIS A 321 17.17 -1.54 -4.67
N PHE A 322 15.99 -2.09 -4.40
CA PHE A 322 14.92 -2.22 -5.39
C PHE A 322 14.31 -0.86 -5.81
N ILE A 323 14.19 0.08 -4.88
CA ILE A 323 13.54 1.38 -5.13
C ILE A 323 14.49 2.45 -5.70
N LYS A 324 15.79 2.24 -5.65
CA LYS A 324 16.81 3.08 -6.32
C LYS A 324 16.79 2.86 -7.83
#